data_c0b2f33567af9175022c65e29b386808
#
_entry.id   c0b2f33567af9175022c65e29b386808
#
_cell.length_a   1.000
_cell.length_b   1.000
_cell.length_c   1.000
_cell.angle_alpha   90.00
_cell.angle_beta   90.00
_cell.angle_gamma   90.00
#
_symmetry.space_group_name_H-M   'P 1'
#
loop_
_entity.id
_entity.type
_entity.pdbx_description
1 polymer ?
#
loop_
_entity_poly.entity_id
_entity_poly.type
_entity_poly.pdbx_seq_one_letter_code
_entity_poly.pdbx_strand_id
1 'polypeptide(L)'
;MIIVNGTVRFAAGEIDRLRGAMERNVEATRAGEGCEHYAYSVDISDPNLLHVAERWSDDAAIGRHMASAHMGEFMTLVGASKVEAMSIKAYESSFLRNVLGQ
;
A
#
# COMPACT_ATOMS: atom_id res chain seq x y z
N MET A 1 2.92 -16.46 -4.55
CA MET A 1 2.19 -15.22 -4.27
C MET A 1 2.86 -14.48 -3.14
N ILE A 2 3.02 -13.18 -3.29
CA ILE A 2 3.59 -12.35 -2.23
C ILE A 2 2.48 -11.50 -1.63
N ILE A 3 2.32 -11.57 -0.31
CA ILE A 3 1.45 -10.66 0.44
C ILE A 3 2.32 -9.59 1.06
N VAL A 4 1.94 -8.32 0.84
CA VAL A 4 2.57 -7.17 1.50
C VAL A 4 1.51 -6.52 2.38
N ASN A 5 1.84 -6.30 3.64
CA ASN A 5 0.95 -5.56 4.51
C ASN A 5 1.73 -4.78 5.56
N GLY A 6 1.06 -3.82 6.14
CA GLY A 6 1.63 -3.03 7.20
C GLY A 6 0.83 -1.78 7.46
N THR A 7 1.44 -0.89 8.21
CA THR A 7 0.81 0.37 8.61
C THR A 7 1.77 1.53 8.46
N VAL A 8 1.18 2.70 8.21
CA VAL A 8 1.88 3.98 8.24
C VAL A 8 1.11 4.90 9.19
N ARG A 9 1.78 5.39 10.21
CA ARG A 9 1.20 6.38 11.12
C ARG A 9 1.64 7.77 10.68
N PHE A 10 0.67 8.62 10.39
CA PHE A 10 0.89 10.01 10.00
C PHE A 10 0.55 10.95 11.15
N ALA A 11 1.10 12.16 11.10
CA ALA A 11 0.59 13.26 11.92
C ALA A 11 -0.83 13.63 11.50
N ALA A 12 -1.57 14.25 12.40
CA ALA A 12 -2.97 14.66 12.14
C ALA A 12 -3.08 15.51 10.88
N GLY A 13 -4.08 15.18 10.03
CA GLY A 13 -4.37 15.91 8.79
C GLY A 13 -3.58 15.46 7.57
N GLU A 14 -2.52 14.69 7.73
CA GLU A 14 -1.67 14.28 6.61
C GLU A 14 -2.38 13.31 5.66
N ILE A 15 -3.16 12.36 6.17
CA ILE A 15 -3.91 11.43 5.31
C ILE A 15 -4.89 12.18 4.43
N ASP A 16 -5.63 13.14 4.98
CA ASP A 16 -6.56 13.93 4.19
C ASP A 16 -5.83 14.77 3.15
N ARG A 17 -4.69 15.35 3.49
CA ARG A 17 -3.86 16.12 2.56
C ARG A 17 -3.33 15.26 1.42
N LEU A 18 -2.98 14.01 1.69
CA LEU A 18 -2.40 13.08 0.71
C LEU A 18 -3.45 12.22 -0.02
N ARG A 19 -4.72 12.34 0.34
CA ARG A 19 -5.79 11.46 -0.17
C ARG A 19 -5.80 11.37 -1.70
N GLY A 20 -5.78 12.50 -2.38
CA GLY A 20 -5.76 12.53 -3.85
C GLY A 20 -4.55 11.82 -4.46
N ALA A 21 -3.37 12.02 -3.87
CA ALA A 21 -2.16 11.33 -4.30
C ALA A 21 -2.24 9.82 -4.03
N MET A 22 -2.81 9.43 -2.89
CA MET A 22 -3.05 8.02 -2.55
C MET A 22 -3.99 7.36 -3.55
N GLU A 23 -5.09 8.01 -3.89
CA GLU A 23 -6.06 7.49 -4.87
C GLU A 23 -5.41 7.29 -6.23
N ARG A 24 -4.63 8.25 -6.70
CA ARG A 24 -3.91 8.15 -7.99
C ARG A 24 -2.89 7.00 -7.97
N ASN A 25 -2.15 6.85 -6.86
CA ASN A 25 -1.17 5.78 -6.74
C ASN A 25 -1.82 4.40 -6.73
N VAL A 26 -2.94 4.25 -6.01
CA VAL A 26 -3.70 3.00 -5.98
C VAL A 26 -4.22 2.65 -7.37
N GLU A 27 -4.81 3.60 -8.09
CA GLU A 27 -5.33 3.37 -9.43
C GLU A 27 -4.23 2.95 -10.41
N ALA A 28 -3.12 3.68 -10.42
CA ALA A 28 -1.98 3.36 -11.30
C ALA A 28 -1.36 2.01 -10.96
N THR A 29 -1.26 1.67 -9.68
CA THR A 29 -0.68 0.40 -9.23
C THR A 29 -1.56 -0.79 -9.61
N ARG A 30 -2.87 -0.66 -9.46
CA ARG A 30 -3.82 -1.71 -9.83
C ARG A 30 -3.78 -2.06 -11.32
N ALA A 31 -3.39 -1.12 -12.17
CA ALA A 31 -3.21 -1.35 -13.60
C ALA A 31 -1.88 -2.02 -13.94
N GLY A 32 -0.96 -2.16 -13.00
CA GLY A 32 0.38 -2.71 -13.19
C GLY A 32 0.38 -4.23 -13.30
N GLU A 33 1.32 -4.75 -14.09
CA GLU A 33 1.50 -6.19 -14.27
C GLU A 33 1.90 -6.85 -12.94
N GLY A 34 1.23 -7.95 -12.63
CA GLY A 34 1.51 -8.75 -11.43
C GLY A 34 0.85 -8.24 -10.16
N CYS A 35 0.15 -7.11 -10.19
CA CYS A 35 -0.63 -6.62 -9.06
C CYS A 35 -1.96 -7.36 -8.98
N GLU A 36 -2.15 -8.16 -7.94
CA GLU A 36 -3.39 -8.91 -7.70
C GLU A 36 -4.34 -8.16 -6.77
N HIS A 37 -3.79 -7.36 -5.86
CA HIS A 37 -4.55 -6.54 -4.91
C HIS A 37 -3.68 -5.39 -4.43
N TYR A 38 -4.26 -4.22 -4.29
CA TYR A 38 -3.57 -3.05 -3.74
C TYR A 38 -4.60 -2.10 -3.13
N ALA A 39 -4.50 -1.87 -1.83
CA ALA A 39 -5.46 -1.04 -1.13
C ALA A 39 -4.82 -0.29 0.04
N TYR A 40 -5.25 0.95 0.22
CA TYR A 40 -5.01 1.73 1.42
C TYR A 40 -6.33 1.92 2.15
N SER A 41 -6.31 1.80 3.46
CA SER A 41 -7.50 2.03 4.28
C SER A 41 -7.12 2.71 5.59
N VAL A 42 -8.01 3.57 6.07
CA VAL A 42 -7.82 4.22 7.35
C VAL A 42 -8.36 3.31 8.45
N ASP A 43 -7.61 3.18 9.53
CA ASP A 43 -8.03 2.38 10.68
C ASP A 43 -9.37 2.88 11.22
N ILE A 44 -10.27 1.93 11.52
CA ILE A 44 -11.64 2.28 11.93
C ILE A 44 -11.68 3.07 13.24
N SER A 45 -10.65 2.92 14.06
CA SER A 45 -10.54 3.55 15.38
C SER A 45 -9.50 4.67 15.46
N ASP A 46 -8.73 4.89 14.37
CA ASP A 46 -7.63 5.86 14.39
C ASP A 46 -7.52 6.55 13.01
N PRO A 47 -7.90 7.84 12.91
CA PRO A 47 -7.89 8.55 11.62
C PRO A 47 -6.48 8.86 11.09
N ASN A 48 -5.44 8.63 11.87
CA ASN A 48 -4.05 8.91 11.51
C ASN A 48 -3.27 7.64 11.16
N LEU A 49 -3.90 6.47 11.24
CA LEU A 49 -3.28 5.19 10.95
C LEU A 49 -3.79 4.65 9.62
N LEU A 50 -2.87 4.53 8.66
CA LEU A 50 -3.14 3.96 7.34
C LEU A 50 -2.73 2.49 7.31
N HIS A 51 -3.62 1.61 6.87
CA HIS A 51 -3.33 0.22 6.57
C HIS A 51 -3.01 0.05 5.09
N VAL A 52 -1.98 -0.73 4.80
CA VAL A 52 -1.57 -1.09 3.44
C VAL A 52 -1.79 -2.59 3.27
N ALA A 53 -2.49 -2.98 2.21
CA ALA A 53 -2.75 -4.38 1.89
C ALA A 53 -2.50 -4.63 0.41
N GLU A 54 -1.56 -5.53 0.10
CA GLU A 54 -1.15 -5.80 -1.27
C GLU A 54 -1.00 -7.31 -1.50
N ARG A 55 -1.26 -7.76 -2.73
CA ARG A 55 -0.88 -9.09 -3.20
C ARG A 55 -0.26 -8.95 -4.58
N TRP A 56 0.84 -9.67 -4.78
CA TRP A 56 1.61 -9.66 -6.02
C TRP A 56 1.87 -11.09 -6.50
N SER A 57 1.94 -11.27 -7.81
CA SER A 57 2.21 -12.58 -8.41
C SER A 57 3.58 -13.12 -8.00
N ASP A 58 4.59 -12.24 -7.94
CA ASP A 58 5.97 -12.58 -7.58
C ASP A 58 6.73 -11.34 -7.11
N ASP A 59 7.95 -11.56 -6.62
CA ASP A 59 8.81 -10.48 -6.13
C ASP A 59 9.28 -9.55 -7.26
N ALA A 60 9.43 -10.06 -8.47
CA ALA A 60 9.82 -9.23 -9.62
C ALA A 60 8.76 -8.16 -9.92
N ALA A 61 7.47 -8.49 -9.74
CA ALA A 61 6.38 -7.52 -9.90
C ALA A 61 6.49 -6.38 -8.88
N ILE A 62 6.84 -6.68 -7.63
CA ILE A 62 7.10 -5.66 -6.60
C ILE A 62 8.27 -4.77 -7.03
N GLY A 63 9.33 -5.35 -7.55
CA GLY A 63 10.50 -4.60 -8.06
C GLY A 63 10.10 -3.61 -9.16
N ARG A 64 9.30 -4.04 -10.12
CA ARG A 64 8.79 -3.16 -11.18
C ARG A 64 7.92 -2.03 -10.61
N HIS A 65 7.06 -2.34 -9.65
CA HIS A 65 6.23 -1.37 -8.96
C HIS A 65 7.06 -0.31 -8.25
N MET A 66 8.06 -0.72 -7.47
CA MET A 66 8.93 0.20 -6.74
C MET A 66 9.77 1.08 -7.66
N ALA A 67 10.08 0.61 -8.87
CA ALA A 67 10.82 1.35 -9.89
C ALA A 67 9.92 2.23 -10.77
N SER A 68 8.60 2.15 -10.65
CA SER A 68 7.67 2.90 -11.51
C SER A 68 7.72 4.41 -11.23
N ALA A 69 7.40 5.20 -12.26
CA ALA A 69 7.37 6.66 -12.13
C ALA A 69 6.33 7.11 -11.11
N HIS A 70 5.12 6.50 -11.13
CA HIS A 70 4.06 6.89 -10.20
C HIS A 70 4.42 6.58 -8.75
N MET A 71 5.12 5.47 -8.50
CA MET A 71 5.57 5.16 -7.14
C MET A 71 6.67 6.12 -6.68
N GLY A 72 7.58 6.50 -7.57
CA GLY A 72 8.60 7.51 -7.28
C GLY A 72 7.99 8.85 -6.91
N GLU A 73 7.00 9.32 -7.66
CA GLU A 73 6.26 10.55 -7.36
C GLU A 73 5.55 10.46 -6.01
N PHE A 74 4.88 9.34 -5.76
CA PHE A 74 4.17 9.13 -4.50
C PHE A 74 5.12 9.11 -3.31
N MET A 75 6.26 8.43 -3.41
CA MET A 75 7.27 8.38 -2.34
C MET A 75 7.87 9.75 -2.06
N THR A 76 8.00 10.61 -3.07
CA THR A 76 8.44 12.00 -2.88
C THR A 76 7.42 12.78 -2.03
N LEU A 77 6.13 12.62 -2.30
CA LEU A 77 5.07 13.27 -1.52
C LEU A 77 5.01 12.74 -0.09
N VAL A 78 5.14 11.44 0.11
CA VAL A 78 5.18 10.82 1.43
C VAL A 78 6.40 11.29 2.21
N GLY A 79 7.57 11.38 1.54
CA GLY A 79 8.80 11.86 2.16
C GLY A 79 8.74 13.31 2.62
N ALA A 80 7.91 14.13 1.97
CA ALA A 80 7.66 15.53 2.36
C ALA A 80 6.56 15.65 3.43
N SER A 81 5.89 14.57 3.79
CA SER A 81 4.84 14.54 4.81
C SER A 81 5.41 14.21 6.20
N LYS A 82 4.57 14.37 7.22
CA LYS A 82 4.94 14.01 8.59
C LYS A 82 4.53 12.57 8.88
N VAL A 83 5.46 11.65 8.69
CA VAL A 83 5.30 10.23 9.03
C VAL A 83 5.90 10.01 10.41
N GLU A 84 5.11 9.46 11.33
CA GLU A 84 5.55 9.20 12.70
C GLU A 84 6.08 7.77 12.87
N ALA A 85 5.53 6.80 12.13
CA ALA A 85 5.97 5.41 12.14
C ALA A 85 5.55 4.71 10.86
N MET A 86 6.33 3.72 10.43
CA MET A 86 6.03 2.93 9.25
C MET A 86 6.59 1.52 9.43
N SER A 87 5.78 0.51 9.13
CA SER A 87 6.21 -0.87 9.07
C SER A 87 5.40 -1.59 8.00
N ILE A 88 6.03 -1.90 6.88
CA ILE A 88 5.42 -2.60 5.76
C ILE A 88 6.32 -3.77 5.41
N LYS A 89 5.77 -4.99 5.40
CA LYS A 89 6.53 -6.23 5.21
C LYS A 89 5.94 -7.09 4.13
N ALA A 90 6.81 -7.80 3.41
CA ALA A 90 6.43 -8.76 2.39
C ALA A 90 6.61 -10.19 2.92
N TYR A 91 5.67 -11.06 2.55
CA TYR A 91 5.65 -12.46 2.97
C TYR A 91 5.42 -13.35 1.75
N GLU A 92 6.24 -14.38 1.61
CA GLU A 92 5.90 -15.46 0.71
C GLU A 92 4.68 -16.19 1.27
N SER A 93 3.70 -16.47 0.41
CA SER A 93 2.44 -17.02 0.88
C SER A 93 1.80 -17.95 -0.15
N SER A 94 0.89 -18.78 0.34
CA SER A 94 0.03 -19.60 -0.47
C SER A 94 -1.37 -19.60 0.13
N PHE A 95 -2.37 -19.79 -0.73
CA PHE A 95 -3.75 -19.92 -0.27
C PHE A 95 -3.87 -21.18 0.61
N LEU A 96 -4.42 -21.05 1.79
CA LEU A 96 -4.67 -22.17 2.69
C LEU A 96 -6.10 -22.69 2.55
N ARG A 97 -7.08 -21.83 2.78
CA ARG A 97 -8.51 -22.13 2.65
C ARG A 97 -9.33 -20.85 2.81
N ASN A 98 -10.59 -20.93 2.42
CA ASN A 98 -11.54 -19.89 2.80
C ASN A 98 -11.89 -20.04 4.29
N VAL A 99 -11.84 -18.96 5.03
CA VAL A 99 -12.31 -18.92 6.42
C VAL A 99 -13.79 -18.58 6.42
N LEU A 100 -14.18 -17.57 5.64
CA LEU A 100 -15.55 -17.13 5.41
C LEU A 100 -15.70 -16.77 3.93
N GLY A 101 -16.92 -16.84 3.44
CA GLY A 101 -17.21 -16.48 2.05
C GLY A 101 -16.70 -17.53 1.08
N GLN A 102 -16.38 -17.10 -0.12
CA GLN A 102 -15.96 -17.98 -1.21
C GLN A 102 -14.53 -17.75 -1.64
#